data_92a9cf6bba7c2c5025ba94e4ac39a19d
#
_entry.id   92a9cf6bba7c2c5025ba94e4ac39a19d
#
_cell.length_a   1.000
_cell.length_b   1.000
_cell.length_c   1.000
_cell.angle_alpha   90.00
_cell.angle_beta   90.00
_cell.angle_gamma   90.00
#
_symmetry.space_group_name_H-M   'P 1'
#
loop_
_entity.id
_entity.type
_entity.pdbx_description
1 polymer ?
#
loop_
_entity_poly.entity_id
_entity_poly.type
_entity_poly.pdbx_seq_one_letter_code
_entity_poly.pdbx_strand_id
1 'polypeptide(L)'
;MMRSAALLVLLPLVLRAQAGDETAASLDRVAAVATVMVDGDVCARIETLRSRRFAVETDPKDPWRASDNFDVDQGAFIATKKTLMRLARLCDAVCDVNLWMPLGADRSRVQVLIRNVHEMSQFWPWGALNQEMPEEMKRVLETGQRVTVRRRPGMISVLAPVYDSLGDAVGLVEVVTQSRPDPRENVK
;
A
#
# COMPACT_ATOMS: atom_id res chain seq x y z
N MET A 1 -9.87 6.53 51.73
CA MET A 1 -10.46 5.58 50.77
C MET A 1 -10.43 6.17 49.37
N MET A 2 -9.26 6.20 48.69
CA MET A 2 -9.11 6.71 47.28
C MET A 2 -7.96 5.95 46.59
N ARG A 3 -8.20 4.71 46.16
CA ARG A 3 -7.20 3.95 45.39
C ARG A 3 -7.76 2.96 44.36
N SER A 4 -9.03 3.04 43.95
CA SER A 4 -9.63 2.04 43.04
C SER A 4 -10.08 2.58 41.67
N ALA A 5 -9.98 3.87 41.35
CA ALA A 5 -10.48 4.43 40.10
C ALA A 5 -9.47 4.40 38.93
N ALA A 6 -8.16 4.30 39.21
CA ALA A 6 -7.12 4.37 38.16
C ALA A 6 -6.94 3.08 37.35
N LEU A 7 -7.33 1.92 37.88
CA LEU A 7 -7.11 0.62 37.23
C LEU A 7 -8.09 0.32 36.09
N LEU A 8 -9.27 0.91 36.10
CA LEU A 8 -10.33 0.63 35.12
C LEU A 8 -10.14 1.34 33.76
N VAL A 9 -9.35 2.42 33.71
CA VAL A 9 -9.10 3.19 32.48
C VAL A 9 -7.96 2.60 31.64
N LEU A 10 -7.01 1.89 32.25
CA LEU A 10 -5.87 1.31 31.55
C LEU A 10 -6.19 0.02 30.77
N LEU A 11 -7.18 -0.75 31.20
CA LEU A 11 -7.55 -2.04 30.60
C LEU A 11 -7.98 -1.93 29.12
N PRO A 12 -8.85 -0.98 28.71
CA PRO A 12 -9.24 -0.85 27.30
C PRO A 12 -8.11 -0.34 26.41
N LEU A 13 -7.15 0.40 26.95
CA LEU A 13 -5.99 0.89 26.17
C LEU A 13 -5.03 -0.26 25.83
N VAL A 14 -4.79 -1.17 26.76
CA VAL A 14 -3.92 -2.34 26.55
C VAL A 14 -4.54 -3.31 25.55
N LEU A 15 -5.85 -3.56 25.64
CA LEU A 15 -6.57 -4.42 24.69
C LEU A 15 -6.56 -3.85 23.25
N ARG A 16 -6.67 -2.54 23.09
CA ARG A 16 -6.58 -1.88 21.76
C ARG A 16 -5.17 -1.97 21.17
N ALA A 17 -4.13 -1.82 21.97
CA ALA A 17 -2.75 -1.97 21.52
C ALA A 17 -2.47 -3.40 21.04
N GLN A 18 -2.89 -4.41 21.77
CA GLN A 18 -2.73 -5.82 21.40
C GLN A 18 -3.48 -6.16 20.10
N ALA A 19 -4.72 -5.73 19.94
CA ALA A 19 -5.50 -5.95 18.72
C ALA A 19 -4.84 -5.29 17.47
N GLY A 20 -4.25 -4.11 17.65
CA GLY A 20 -3.51 -3.43 16.57
C GLY A 20 -2.22 -4.15 16.18
N ASP A 21 -1.56 -4.80 17.11
CA ASP A 21 -0.32 -5.55 16.87
C ASP A 21 -0.62 -6.92 16.22
N GLU A 22 -1.71 -7.59 16.61
CA GLU A 22 -2.18 -8.81 15.95
C GLU A 22 -2.59 -8.54 14.49
N THR A 23 -3.29 -7.45 14.25
CA THR A 23 -3.66 -7.03 12.88
C THR A 23 -2.42 -6.76 12.05
N ALA A 24 -1.44 -6.01 12.57
CA ALA A 24 -0.19 -5.74 11.87
C ALA A 24 0.58 -7.03 11.55
N ALA A 25 0.64 -7.98 12.50
CA ALA A 25 1.29 -9.27 12.29
C ALA A 25 0.56 -10.12 11.22
N SER A 26 -0.77 -10.07 11.18
CA SER A 26 -1.55 -10.72 10.12
C SER A 26 -1.24 -10.14 8.74
N LEU A 27 -1.24 -8.80 8.61
CA LEU A 27 -0.87 -8.13 7.36
C LEU A 27 0.58 -8.41 6.96
N ASP A 28 1.52 -8.49 7.92
CA ASP A 28 2.92 -8.80 7.63
C ASP A 28 3.10 -10.20 7.04
N ARG A 29 2.33 -11.19 7.50
CA ARG A 29 2.32 -12.53 6.89
C ARG A 29 1.88 -12.48 5.42
N VAL A 30 0.82 -11.74 5.11
CA VAL A 30 0.36 -11.56 3.71
C VAL A 30 1.38 -10.80 2.89
N ALA A 31 2.00 -9.76 3.45
CA ALA A 31 3.05 -8.99 2.81
C ALA A 31 4.31 -9.84 2.51
N ALA A 32 4.67 -10.75 3.42
CA ALA A 32 5.76 -11.72 3.19
C ALA A 32 5.45 -12.66 2.00
N VAL A 33 4.21 -13.16 1.91
CA VAL A 33 3.76 -13.96 0.77
C VAL A 33 3.76 -13.12 -0.51
N ALA A 34 3.35 -11.87 -0.44
CA ALA A 34 3.33 -10.96 -1.59
C ALA A 34 4.72 -10.74 -2.18
N THR A 35 5.77 -10.63 -1.35
CA THR A 35 7.16 -10.51 -1.79
C THR A 35 7.60 -11.67 -2.71
N VAL A 36 7.02 -12.86 -2.52
CA VAL A 36 7.35 -14.07 -3.31
C VAL A 36 6.42 -14.23 -4.51
N MET A 37 5.14 -13.85 -4.37
CA MET A 37 4.11 -14.14 -5.37
C MET A 37 3.94 -13.04 -6.42
N VAL A 38 4.40 -11.82 -6.15
CA VAL A 38 4.32 -10.69 -7.07
C VAL A 38 5.62 -10.60 -7.86
N ASP A 39 5.53 -10.82 -9.16
CA ASP A 39 6.66 -10.86 -10.07
C ASP A 39 7.00 -9.44 -10.55
N GLY A 40 8.19 -8.96 -10.18
CA GLY A 40 8.66 -7.61 -10.52
C GLY A 40 8.90 -7.40 -12.01
N ASP A 41 9.35 -8.42 -12.73
CA ASP A 41 9.53 -8.34 -14.19
C ASP A 41 8.19 -8.18 -14.91
N VAL A 42 7.15 -8.85 -14.42
CA VAL A 42 5.77 -8.67 -14.92
C VAL A 42 5.26 -7.29 -14.56
N CYS A 43 5.47 -6.83 -13.32
CA CYS A 43 5.05 -5.52 -12.86
C CYS A 43 5.69 -4.39 -13.69
N ALA A 44 6.98 -4.49 -14.00
CA ALA A 44 7.71 -3.50 -14.79
C ALA A 44 7.19 -3.35 -16.23
N ARG A 45 6.52 -4.38 -16.77
CA ARG A 45 5.93 -4.35 -18.13
C ARG A 45 4.50 -3.81 -18.17
N ILE A 46 3.83 -3.71 -17.02
CA ILE A 46 2.43 -3.25 -16.99
C ILE A 46 2.30 -1.89 -17.66
N GLU A 47 3.18 -0.97 -17.32
CA GLU A 47 3.17 0.37 -17.86
C GLU A 47 4.06 0.42 -19.12
N THR A 48 3.47 0.89 -20.23
CA THR A 48 4.25 1.09 -21.46
C THR A 48 5.22 2.25 -21.30
N LEU A 49 6.27 2.30 -22.11
CA LEU A 49 7.20 3.44 -22.15
C LEU A 49 6.47 4.76 -22.41
N ARG A 50 5.41 4.73 -23.23
CA ARG A 50 4.57 5.90 -23.53
C ARG A 50 3.82 6.37 -22.29
N SER A 51 3.15 5.47 -21.60
CA SER A 51 2.40 5.79 -20.38
C SER A 51 3.32 6.34 -19.28
N ARG A 52 4.46 5.69 -19.07
CA ARG A 52 5.48 6.13 -18.10
C ARG A 52 6.00 7.53 -18.41
N ARG A 53 6.24 7.84 -19.69
CA ARG A 53 6.66 9.17 -20.11
C ARG A 53 5.60 10.24 -19.77
N PHE A 54 4.33 9.98 -20.04
CA PHE A 54 3.24 10.89 -19.70
C PHE A 54 3.05 11.07 -18.18
N ALA A 55 3.30 10.03 -17.40
CA ALA A 55 3.21 10.13 -15.93
C ALA A 55 4.30 11.02 -15.33
N VAL A 56 5.45 11.15 -15.99
CA VAL A 56 6.59 11.99 -15.55
C VAL A 56 6.52 13.41 -16.12
N GLU A 57 6.08 13.56 -17.37
CA GLU A 57 5.97 14.85 -18.05
C GLU A 57 4.68 15.56 -17.60
N THR A 58 4.76 16.44 -16.61
CA THR A 58 3.64 17.32 -16.25
C THR A 58 3.56 18.49 -17.25
N ASP A 59 2.44 18.62 -17.94
CA ASP A 59 2.12 19.84 -18.69
C ASP A 59 1.56 20.88 -17.72
N PRO A 60 2.22 22.04 -17.53
CA PRO A 60 1.71 23.09 -16.64
C PRO A 60 0.32 23.63 -17.05
N LYS A 61 -0.05 23.48 -18.35
CA LYS A 61 -1.34 23.92 -18.89
C LYS A 61 -2.44 22.86 -18.73
N ASP A 62 -2.05 21.59 -18.60
CA ASP A 62 -2.97 20.47 -18.45
C ASP A 62 -2.35 19.41 -17.52
N PRO A 63 -2.37 19.65 -16.19
CA PRO A 63 -1.81 18.72 -15.22
C PRO A 63 -2.52 17.37 -15.18
N TRP A 64 -3.70 17.26 -15.78
CA TRP A 64 -4.53 16.05 -15.83
C TRP A 64 -4.34 15.24 -17.11
N ARG A 65 -3.58 15.74 -18.07
CA ARG A 65 -3.34 15.07 -19.37
C ARG A 65 -2.79 13.65 -19.21
N ALA A 66 -2.01 13.42 -18.17
CA ALA A 66 -1.45 12.12 -17.86
C ALA A 66 -2.53 11.10 -17.47
N SER A 67 -3.68 11.54 -16.89
CA SER A 67 -4.74 10.64 -16.42
C SER A 67 -5.50 9.94 -17.53
N ASP A 68 -5.59 10.58 -18.72
CA ASP A 68 -6.38 10.09 -19.85
C ASP A 68 -5.62 9.12 -20.76
N ASN A 69 -4.32 8.94 -20.56
CA ASN A 69 -3.44 8.15 -21.40
C ASN A 69 -2.85 6.92 -20.70
N PHE A 70 -3.67 6.23 -19.91
CA PHE A 70 -3.22 5.01 -19.22
C PHE A 70 -3.15 3.84 -20.21
N ASP A 71 -2.02 3.74 -20.89
CA ASP A 71 -1.70 2.67 -21.82
C ASP A 71 -0.96 1.57 -21.06
N VAL A 72 -1.56 0.39 -20.93
CA VAL A 72 -1.03 -0.75 -20.17
C VAL A 72 -0.93 -2.00 -21.01
N ASP A 73 0.09 -2.84 -20.73
CA ASP A 73 0.08 -4.24 -21.14
C ASP A 73 -1.04 -4.97 -20.36
N GLN A 74 -2.14 -5.25 -21.06
CA GLN A 74 -3.32 -5.89 -20.49
C GLN A 74 -3.03 -7.27 -19.90
N GLY A 75 -2.12 -8.04 -20.51
CA GLY A 75 -1.73 -9.36 -20.04
C GLY A 75 -1.03 -9.28 -18.68
N ALA A 76 -0.03 -8.41 -18.57
CA ALA A 76 0.73 -8.17 -17.35
C ALA A 76 -0.16 -7.56 -16.26
N PHE A 77 -0.99 -6.58 -16.61
CA PHE A 77 -1.95 -5.95 -15.68
C PHE A 77 -2.91 -6.98 -15.08
N ILE A 78 -3.57 -7.79 -15.93
CA ILE A 78 -4.56 -8.79 -15.48
C ILE A 78 -3.90 -9.87 -14.63
N ALA A 79 -2.72 -10.36 -15.01
CA ALA A 79 -1.98 -11.37 -14.26
C ALA A 79 -1.65 -10.87 -12.85
N THR A 80 -1.08 -9.67 -12.76
CA THR A 80 -0.72 -9.05 -11.47
C THR A 80 -1.97 -8.74 -10.64
N LYS A 81 -3.01 -8.14 -11.23
CA LYS A 81 -4.27 -7.84 -10.54
C LYS A 81 -4.89 -9.09 -9.92
N LYS A 82 -4.92 -10.22 -10.64
CA LYS A 82 -5.41 -11.50 -10.11
C LYS A 82 -4.58 -11.98 -8.93
N THR A 83 -3.27 -11.81 -8.96
CA THR A 83 -2.38 -12.16 -7.85
C THR A 83 -2.69 -11.30 -6.62
N LEU A 84 -2.79 -9.98 -6.77
CA LEU A 84 -3.12 -9.07 -5.67
C LEU A 84 -4.49 -9.39 -5.05
N MET A 85 -5.50 -9.70 -5.88
CA MET A 85 -6.83 -10.11 -5.39
C MET A 85 -6.82 -11.44 -4.64
N ARG A 86 -5.95 -12.39 -5.02
CA ARG A 86 -5.78 -13.66 -4.29
C ARG A 86 -5.08 -13.43 -2.95
N LEU A 87 -4.05 -12.59 -2.92
CA LEU A 87 -3.35 -12.21 -1.70
C LEU A 87 -4.30 -11.54 -0.69
N ALA A 88 -5.19 -10.65 -1.15
CA ALA A 88 -6.18 -10.02 -0.27
C ALA A 88 -7.12 -11.03 0.41
N ARG A 89 -7.33 -12.23 -0.17
CA ARG A 89 -8.13 -13.31 0.45
C ARG A 89 -7.40 -14.04 1.57
N LEU A 90 -6.11 -13.81 1.74
CA LEU A 90 -5.32 -14.39 2.84
C LEU A 90 -5.41 -13.55 4.12
N CYS A 91 -6.00 -12.36 4.06
CA CYS A 91 -6.18 -11.52 5.24
C CYS A 91 -7.31 -12.07 6.12
N ASP A 92 -7.11 -12.03 7.44
CA ASP A 92 -8.14 -12.42 8.42
C ASP A 92 -9.32 -11.43 8.45
N ALA A 93 -9.06 -10.16 8.09
CA ALA A 93 -10.05 -9.10 7.94
C ALA A 93 -10.07 -8.58 6.49
N VAL A 94 -11.09 -7.79 6.14
CA VAL A 94 -11.13 -7.12 4.83
C VAL A 94 -9.87 -6.28 4.65
N CYS A 95 -9.13 -6.57 3.61
CA CYS A 95 -7.91 -5.84 3.26
C CYS A 95 -7.82 -5.60 1.75
N ASP A 96 -7.01 -4.61 1.38
CA ASP A 96 -6.54 -4.42 0.00
C ASP A 96 -5.05 -4.72 -0.11
N VAL A 97 -4.65 -5.18 -1.28
CA VAL A 97 -3.25 -5.33 -1.67
C VAL A 97 -3.04 -4.52 -2.94
N ASN A 98 -2.33 -3.40 -2.81
CA ASN A 98 -2.10 -2.44 -3.88
C ASN A 98 -0.66 -2.56 -4.41
N LEU A 99 -0.45 -2.32 -5.70
CA LEU A 99 0.87 -2.24 -6.30
C LEU A 99 1.27 -0.79 -6.50
N TRP A 100 2.45 -0.44 -5.98
CA TRP A 100 3.09 0.85 -6.13
C TRP A 100 4.39 0.70 -6.93
N MET A 101 4.61 1.57 -7.91
CA MET A 101 5.82 1.54 -8.74
C MET A 101 6.53 2.89 -8.69
N PRO A 102 7.88 2.89 -8.52
CA PRO A 102 8.68 4.08 -8.61
C PRO A 102 8.61 4.71 -10.01
N LEU A 103 8.62 6.04 -10.06
CA LEU A 103 8.67 6.83 -11.28
C LEU A 103 9.93 7.71 -11.31
N GLY A 104 10.33 8.03 -12.56
CA GLY A 104 11.53 8.82 -12.80
C GLY A 104 12.82 7.98 -12.73
N ALA A 105 13.89 8.50 -13.35
CA ALA A 105 15.19 7.84 -13.34
C ALA A 105 15.83 7.85 -11.94
N ASP A 106 15.53 8.87 -11.16
CA ASP A 106 15.99 9.06 -9.79
C ASP A 106 15.11 8.39 -8.74
N ARG A 107 13.99 7.76 -9.15
CA ARG A 107 13.00 7.14 -8.27
C ARG A 107 12.45 8.08 -7.18
N SER A 108 12.46 9.39 -7.43
CA SER A 108 11.98 10.38 -6.47
C SER A 108 10.46 10.41 -6.32
N ARG A 109 9.75 9.81 -7.24
CA ARG A 109 8.29 9.76 -7.26
C ARG A 109 7.79 8.32 -7.26
N VAL A 110 6.52 8.14 -6.86
CA VAL A 110 5.84 6.84 -6.86
C VAL A 110 4.41 7.00 -7.37
N GLN A 111 3.92 5.99 -8.06
CA GLN A 111 2.53 5.88 -8.47
C GLN A 111 1.90 4.59 -7.98
N VAL A 112 0.60 4.62 -7.75
CA VAL A 112 -0.19 3.41 -7.58
C VAL A 112 -0.53 2.87 -8.96
N LEU A 113 0.04 1.72 -9.31
CA LEU A 113 -0.18 1.11 -10.61
C LEU A 113 -1.42 0.21 -10.63
N ILE A 114 -1.66 -0.51 -9.54
CA ILE A 114 -2.86 -1.34 -9.38
C ILE A 114 -3.48 -1.11 -8.00
N ARG A 115 -4.75 -0.73 -8.01
CA ARG A 115 -5.60 -0.64 -6.82
C ARG A 115 -6.42 -1.89 -6.65
N ASN A 116 -6.75 -2.23 -5.41
CA ASN A 116 -7.69 -3.30 -5.12
C ASN A 116 -9.13 -2.76 -4.92
N VAL A 117 -10.04 -3.60 -4.49
CA VAL A 117 -11.50 -3.42 -4.60
C VAL A 117 -12.05 -2.36 -3.65
N HIS A 118 -11.49 -2.22 -2.44
CA HIS A 118 -12.02 -1.31 -1.41
C HIS A 118 -11.34 0.06 -1.44
N GLU A 119 -10.36 0.25 -2.33
CA GLU A 119 -9.61 1.49 -2.49
C GLU A 119 -8.98 2.02 -1.20
N MET A 120 -8.55 1.13 -0.31
CA MET A 120 -7.85 1.48 0.92
C MET A 120 -6.38 1.73 0.65
N SER A 121 -5.82 2.80 1.24
CA SER A 121 -4.37 3.06 1.28
C SER A 121 -4.02 4.13 2.32
N GLN A 122 -2.84 4.01 2.92
CA GLN A 122 -2.24 5.06 3.76
C GLN A 122 -1.73 6.24 2.93
N PHE A 123 -1.47 6.04 1.64
CA PHE A 123 -0.71 6.96 0.80
C PHE A 123 -1.52 7.58 -0.32
N TRP A 124 -2.81 7.32 -0.37
CA TRP A 124 -3.65 7.73 -1.50
C TRP A 124 -3.67 9.24 -1.70
N PRO A 125 -3.11 9.76 -2.81
CA PRO A 125 -3.30 11.14 -3.18
C PRO A 125 -4.58 11.25 -4.01
N TRP A 126 -5.61 11.88 -3.46
CA TRP A 126 -6.81 12.17 -4.21
C TRP A 126 -6.50 13.09 -5.39
N GLY A 127 -6.82 12.64 -6.60
CA GLY A 127 -6.71 13.44 -7.81
C GLY A 127 -5.30 13.55 -8.41
N ALA A 128 -4.31 12.81 -7.91
CA ALA A 128 -2.99 12.75 -8.52
C ALA A 128 -2.63 11.32 -8.94
N LEU A 129 -1.99 11.15 -10.11
CA LEU A 129 -1.52 9.85 -10.59
C LEU A 129 -0.26 9.39 -9.85
N ASN A 130 0.56 10.33 -9.44
CA ASN A 130 1.81 10.07 -8.75
C ASN A 130 2.06 11.12 -7.67
N GLN A 131 2.97 10.84 -6.77
CA GLN A 131 3.38 11.71 -5.67
C GLN A 131 4.89 11.59 -5.42
N GLU A 132 5.44 12.50 -4.62
CA GLU A 132 6.78 12.33 -4.08
C GLU A 132 6.87 11.01 -3.31
N MET A 133 8.02 10.34 -3.41
CA MET A 133 8.27 9.08 -2.75
C MET A 133 8.21 9.23 -1.22
N PRO A 134 7.24 8.62 -0.52
CA PRO A 134 7.20 8.64 0.94
C PRO A 134 8.43 7.94 1.54
N GLU A 135 8.93 8.43 2.67
CA GLU A 135 10.12 7.88 3.32
C GLU A 135 9.99 6.39 3.69
N GLU A 136 8.80 5.94 4.06
CA GLU A 136 8.58 4.53 4.36
C GLU A 136 8.71 3.64 3.11
N MET A 137 8.23 4.13 1.96
CA MET A 137 8.36 3.43 0.68
C MET A 137 9.80 3.41 0.20
N LYS A 138 10.49 4.55 0.33
CA LYS A 138 11.93 4.68 0.02
C LYS A 138 12.75 3.68 0.84
N ARG A 139 12.51 3.62 2.15
CA ARG A 139 13.17 2.67 3.05
C ARG A 139 12.98 1.22 2.60
N VAL A 140 11.77 0.81 2.23
CA VAL A 140 11.51 -0.55 1.76
C VAL A 140 12.29 -0.86 0.48
N LEU A 141 12.33 0.07 -0.48
CA LEU A 141 13.08 -0.10 -1.73
C LEU A 141 14.59 -0.17 -1.53
N GLU A 142 15.13 0.59 -0.56
CA GLU A 142 16.57 0.65 -0.28
C GLU A 142 17.05 -0.54 0.57
N THR A 143 16.23 -0.99 1.51
CA THR A 143 16.66 -2.00 2.49
C THR A 143 16.11 -3.39 2.22
N GLY A 144 15.08 -3.52 1.38
CA GLY A 144 14.34 -4.76 1.18
C GLY A 144 13.53 -5.23 2.41
N GLN A 145 13.47 -4.41 3.47
CA GLN A 145 12.75 -4.76 4.69
C GLN A 145 11.31 -4.28 4.64
N ARG A 146 10.39 -5.10 5.13
CA ARG A 146 8.98 -4.72 5.27
C ARG A 146 8.83 -3.67 6.37
N VAL A 147 7.90 -2.72 6.16
CA VAL A 147 7.63 -1.61 7.09
C VAL A 147 6.14 -1.53 7.39
N THR A 148 5.80 -1.52 8.68
CA THR A 148 4.42 -1.25 9.13
C THR A 148 4.19 0.25 9.20
N VAL A 149 3.06 0.71 8.64
CA VAL A 149 2.69 2.12 8.53
C VAL A 149 1.35 2.37 9.19
N ARG A 150 1.26 3.49 9.95
CA ARG A 150 0.06 3.94 10.68
C ARG A 150 -0.09 5.46 10.57
N ARG A 151 -0.26 5.97 9.34
CA ARG A 151 -0.40 7.42 9.09
C ARG A 151 -1.80 7.94 9.30
N ARG A 152 -2.81 7.12 8.93
CA ARG A 152 -4.23 7.49 9.03
C ARG A 152 -4.85 6.78 10.23
N PRO A 153 -5.65 7.50 11.05
CA PRO A 153 -6.36 6.89 12.17
C PRO A 153 -7.21 5.69 11.71
N GLY A 154 -7.17 4.62 12.47
CA GLY A 154 -7.94 3.40 12.17
C GLY A 154 -7.43 2.59 10.97
N MET A 155 -6.36 2.98 10.30
CA MET A 155 -5.76 2.20 9.21
C MET A 155 -4.39 1.66 9.60
N ILE A 156 -4.10 0.46 9.15
CA ILE A 156 -2.79 -0.19 9.29
C ILE A 156 -2.40 -0.72 7.91
N SER A 157 -1.17 -0.43 7.48
CA SER A 157 -0.58 -1.02 6.29
C SER A 157 0.75 -1.69 6.61
N VAL A 158 1.10 -2.70 5.81
CA VAL A 158 2.45 -3.23 5.71
C VAL A 158 2.92 -3.06 4.27
N LEU A 159 4.04 -2.37 4.10
CA LEU A 159 4.75 -2.24 2.83
C LEU A 159 5.75 -3.38 2.69
N ALA A 160 5.81 -4.01 1.52
CA ALA A 160 6.77 -5.04 1.19
C ALA A 160 7.38 -4.82 -0.19
N PRO A 161 8.66 -5.17 -0.42
CA PRO A 161 9.29 -5.02 -1.71
C PRO A 161 8.75 -6.03 -2.73
N VAL A 162 8.76 -5.62 -3.99
CA VAL A 162 8.56 -6.48 -5.17
C VAL A 162 9.89 -6.58 -5.89
N TYR A 163 10.39 -7.79 -6.04
CA TYR A 163 11.68 -8.07 -6.67
C TYR A 163 11.52 -8.52 -8.10
N ASP A 164 12.48 -8.12 -8.94
CA ASP A 164 12.68 -8.67 -10.28
C ASP A 164 13.53 -9.95 -10.25
N SER A 165 13.78 -10.54 -11.42
CA SER A 165 14.59 -11.74 -11.57
C SER A 165 16.08 -11.57 -11.23
N LEU A 166 16.55 -10.32 -11.11
CA LEU A 166 17.91 -9.99 -10.69
C LEU A 166 18.03 -9.83 -9.18
N GLY A 167 16.90 -9.80 -8.47
CA GLY A 167 16.83 -9.58 -7.04
C GLY A 167 16.78 -8.11 -6.64
N ASP A 168 16.56 -7.20 -7.59
CA ASP A 168 16.42 -5.78 -7.31
C ASP A 168 14.98 -5.44 -6.89
N ALA A 169 14.83 -4.60 -5.88
CA ALA A 169 13.52 -4.08 -5.48
C ALA A 169 13.04 -3.04 -6.49
N VAL A 170 12.11 -3.44 -7.36
CA VAL A 170 11.60 -2.63 -8.47
C VAL A 170 10.26 -1.98 -8.19
N GLY A 171 9.55 -2.42 -7.16
CA GLY A 171 8.24 -1.94 -6.78
C GLY A 171 7.91 -2.29 -5.33
N LEU A 172 6.68 -2.00 -4.93
CA LEU A 172 6.15 -2.22 -3.58
C LEU A 172 4.74 -2.77 -3.64
N VAL A 173 4.41 -3.66 -2.73
CA VAL A 173 3.02 -3.93 -2.37
C VAL A 173 2.69 -3.25 -1.05
N GLU A 174 1.48 -2.69 -0.97
CA GLU A 174 0.88 -2.21 0.27
C GLU A 174 -0.27 -3.15 0.63
N VAL A 175 -0.13 -3.88 1.72
CA VAL A 175 -1.22 -4.67 2.32
C VAL A 175 -1.87 -3.81 3.38
N VAL A 176 -3.12 -3.42 3.18
CA VAL A 176 -3.78 -2.42 4.02
C VAL A 176 -5.15 -2.89 4.49
N THR A 177 -5.46 -2.61 5.74
CA THR A 177 -6.81 -2.77 6.32
C THR A 177 -7.21 -1.53 7.08
N GLN A 178 -8.51 -1.36 7.24
CA GLN A 178 -9.09 -0.35 8.10
C GLN A 178 -9.79 -1.05 9.26
N SER A 179 -9.40 -0.70 10.48
CA SER A 179 -10.15 -1.09 11.67
C SER A 179 -11.56 -0.51 11.56
N ARG A 180 -12.59 -1.34 11.71
CA ARG A 180 -13.95 -0.79 11.82
C ARG A 180 -13.98 0.20 12.97
N PRO A 181 -14.49 1.44 12.78
CA PRO A 181 -14.74 2.32 13.91
C PRO A 181 -15.71 1.60 14.86
N ASP A 182 -15.42 1.65 16.15
CA ASP A 182 -16.33 1.13 17.17
C ASP A 182 -17.69 1.83 16.97
N PRO A 183 -18.81 1.08 16.77
CA PRO A 183 -20.13 1.68 16.60
C PRO A 183 -20.53 2.65 17.72
N ARG A 184 -19.84 2.59 18.86
CA ARG A 184 -20.07 3.44 20.04
C ARG A 184 -19.39 4.82 19.96
N GLU A 185 -18.45 5.05 19.03
CA GLU A 185 -17.80 6.35 18.86
C GLU A 185 -18.66 7.37 18.08
N ASN A 186 -19.72 6.94 17.42
CA ASN A 186 -20.62 7.81 16.64
C ASN A 186 -21.87 8.30 17.44
N VAL A 187 -21.92 8.10 18.75
CA VAL A 187 -22.98 8.63 19.59
C VAL A 187 -22.43 9.81 20.40
N LYS A 188 -22.35 10.97 19.75
CA LYS A 188 -22.27 12.30 20.40
C LYS A 188 -23.19 13.26 19.71
#